data_1468f56c6927dd868590fb0bec3180dd
#
_entry.id   1468f56c6927dd868590fb0bec3180dd
#
_cell.length_a   1.000
_cell.length_b   1.000
_cell.length_c   1.000
_cell.angle_alpha   90.00
_cell.angle_beta   90.00
_cell.angle_gamma   90.00
#
_symmetry.space_group_name_H-M   'P 1'
#
loop_
_entity.id
_entity.type
_entity.pdbx_description
1 polymer ?
#
loop_
_entity_poly.entity_id
_entity_poly.type
_entity_poly.pdbx_seq_one_letter_code
_entity_poly.pdbx_strand_id
1 'polypeptide(L)'
;MKFRHEIVIDAEQDSVWAAFDNPESMKDWQPTLESFTRRSGEDGQPGAVAELVYDENGRKVTLIETITERRQPHFLAGSYESDFGNALIVNHFEDAGDGRTRWTMYGNQSFKGIFRVIGIFCAGSIQRRNEAMMNSFKLLAETKQAERNA
;
A
#
# COMPACT_ATOMS: atom_id res chain seq x y z
N MET A 1 3.08 11.66 -12.17
CA MET A 1 3.56 10.35 -12.63
C MET A 1 2.50 9.31 -12.35
N LYS A 2 2.06 8.62 -13.36
CA LYS A 2 1.11 7.51 -13.22
C LYS A 2 1.86 6.19 -13.27
N PHE A 3 1.43 5.22 -12.48
CA PHE A 3 2.00 3.88 -12.49
C PHE A 3 0.92 2.82 -12.24
N ARG A 4 1.23 1.60 -12.66
CA ARG A 4 0.41 0.41 -12.43
C ARG A 4 1.33 -0.76 -12.13
N HIS A 5 1.05 -1.45 -11.05
CA HIS A 5 1.70 -2.71 -10.68
C HIS A 5 0.64 -3.78 -10.49
N GLU A 6 0.99 -5.01 -10.82
CA GLU A 6 0.09 -6.15 -10.70
C GLU A 6 0.85 -7.37 -10.20
N ILE A 7 0.25 -8.11 -9.29
CA ILE A 7 0.80 -9.37 -8.78
C ILE A 7 -0.34 -10.37 -8.52
N VAL A 8 -0.06 -11.64 -8.74
CA VAL A 8 -0.98 -12.73 -8.38
C VAL A 8 -0.49 -13.37 -7.09
N ILE A 9 -1.39 -13.48 -6.12
CA ILE A 9 -1.12 -14.00 -4.77
C ILE A 9 -1.83 -15.34 -4.63
N ASP A 10 -1.08 -16.36 -4.19
CA ASP A 10 -1.63 -17.71 -3.94
C ASP A 10 -2.32 -17.75 -2.58
N ALA A 11 -3.37 -16.96 -2.47
CA ALA A 11 -4.26 -16.85 -1.31
C ALA A 11 -5.64 -16.37 -1.75
N GLU A 12 -6.65 -16.79 -1.04
CA GLU A 12 -8.04 -16.41 -1.30
C GLU A 12 -8.27 -14.92 -1.02
N GLN A 13 -9.20 -14.33 -1.73
CA GLN A 13 -9.48 -12.90 -1.68
C GLN A 13 -9.78 -12.39 -0.27
N ASP A 14 -10.57 -13.11 0.51
CA ASP A 14 -10.90 -12.73 1.89
C ASP A 14 -9.66 -12.77 2.80
N SER A 15 -8.77 -13.73 2.58
CA SER A 15 -7.48 -13.82 3.29
C SER A 15 -6.55 -12.66 2.93
N VAL A 16 -6.45 -12.35 1.65
CA VAL A 16 -5.65 -11.21 1.15
C VAL A 16 -6.17 -9.91 1.73
N TRP A 17 -7.47 -9.70 1.68
CA TRP A 17 -8.09 -8.51 2.25
C TRP A 17 -7.83 -8.37 3.75
N ALA A 18 -8.02 -9.45 4.51
CA ALA A 18 -7.79 -9.44 5.96
C ALA A 18 -6.34 -9.08 6.32
N ALA A 19 -5.37 -9.55 5.55
CA ALA A 19 -3.97 -9.20 5.74
C ALA A 19 -3.68 -7.76 5.37
N PHE A 20 -4.26 -7.27 4.28
CA PHE A 20 -4.07 -5.90 3.78
C PHE A 20 -4.73 -4.85 4.69
N ASP A 21 -5.92 -5.16 5.18
CA ASP A 21 -6.76 -4.27 5.99
C ASP A 21 -6.38 -4.24 7.47
N ASN A 22 -5.25 -4.80 7.83
CA ASN A 22 -4.78 -4.90 9.22
C ASN A 22 -3.59 -3.97 9.46
N PRO A 23 -3.78 -2.84 10.19
CA PRO A 23 -2.67 -1.93 10.49
C PRO A 23 -1.51 -2.59 11.25
N GLU A 24 -1.79 -3.60 12.09
CA GLU A 24 -0.76 -4.31 12.84
C GLU A 24 0.18 -5.13 11.96
N SER A 25 -0.29 -5.60 10.81
CA SER A 25 0.54 -6.35 9.86
C SER A 25 1.30 -5.48 8.87
N MET A 26 1.06 -4.17 8.84
CA MET A 26 1.72 -3.28 7.86
C MET A 26 3.24 -3.32 7.96
N LYS A 27 3.81 -3.39 9.16
CA LYS A 27 5.27 -3.46 9.35
C LYS A 27 5.88 -4.75 8.83
N ASP A 28 5.10 -5.81 8.75
CA ASP A 28 5.58 -7.11 8.28
C ASP A 28 5.83 -7.12 6.77
N TRP A 29 5.12 -6.28 6.01
CA TRP A 29 5.29 -6.21 4.56
C TRP A 29 5.76 -4.83 4.07
N GLN A 30 5.89 -3.85 4.97
CA GLN A 30 6.48 -2.55 4.71
C GLN A 30 7.66 -2.35 5.69
N PRO A 31 8.83 -2.92 5.36
CA PRO A 31 9.94 -3.01 6.34
C PRO A 31 10.50 -1.66 6.78
N THR A 32 10.33 -0.61 5.99
CA THR A 32 10.79 0.74 6.36
C THR A 32 9.77 1.52 7.18
N LEU A 33 8.55 0.98 7.36
CA LEU A 33 7.53 1.62 8.18
C LEU A 33 7.90 1.56 9.67
N GLU A 34 8.08 2.71 10.29
CA GLU A 34 8.35 2.80 11.73
C GLU A 34 7.09 2.91 12.57
N SER A 35 6.12 3.72 12.11
CA SER A 35 4.89 3.95 12.86
C SER A 35 3.70 4.21 11.96
N PHE A 36 2.56 3.75 12.44
CA PHE A 36 1.23 4.06 11.92
C PHE A 36 0.42 4.62 13.07
N THR A 37 -0.02 5.86 12.98
CA THR A 37 -0.78 6.55 14.03
C THR A 37 -2.07 7.10 13.45
N ARG A 38 -3.21 6.57 13.89
CA ARG A 38 -4.50 7.13 13.53
C ARG A 38 -4.65 8.53 14.12
N ARG A 39 -5.01 9.48 13.26
CA ARG A 39 -5.28 10.88 13.63
C ARG A 39 -6.76 11.11 13.87
N SER A 40 -7.62 10.56 13.01
CA SER A 40 -9.07 10.71 13.11
C SER A 40 -9.78 9.60 12.33
N GLY A 41 -11.06 9.40 12.63
CA GLY A 41 -11.87 8.39 11.98
C GLY A 41 -11.61 6.97 12.49
N GLU A 42 -12.16 6.01 11.80
CA GLU A 42 -12.02 4.58 12.08
C GLU A 42 -11.12 3.94 11.04
N ASP A 43 -10.16 3.12 11.48
CA ASP A 43 -9.16 2.50 10.61
C ASP A 43 -9.79 1.84 9.39
N GLY A 44 -9.25 2.17 8.20
CA GLY A 44 -9.68 1.61 6.93
C GLY A 44 -11.00 2.16 6.39
N GLN A 45 -11.75 2.95 7.15
CA GLN A 45 -13.02 3.51 6.69
C GLN A 45 -12.83 4.82 5.93
N PRO A 46 -13.70 5.13 4.95
CA PRO A 46 -13.64 6.41 4.26
C PRO A 46 -13.64 7.60 5.23
N GLY A 47 -12.73 8.53 4.98
CA GLY A 47 -12.50 9.69 5.85
C GLY A 47 -11.50 9.46 6.98
N ALA A 48 -11.07 8.23 7.24
CA ALA A 48 -10.03 7.95 8.23
C ALA A 48 -8.71 8.57 7.82
N VAL A 49 -8.05 9.23 8.77
CA VAL A 49 -6.76 9.89 8.57
C VAL A 49 -5.72 9.25 9.48
N ALA A 50 -4.58 8.89 8.93
CA ALA A 50 -3.46 8.31 9.65
C ALA A 50 -2.14 8.96 9.25
N GLU A 51 -1.19 8.96 10.18
CA GLU A 51 0.18 9.36 9.93
C GLU A 51 1.06 8.12 9.83
N LEU A 52 1.78 7.99 8.73
CA LEU A 52 2.74 6.92 8.49
C LEU A 52 4.15 7.51 8.46
N VAL A 53 5.03 6.99 9.28
CA VAL A 53 6.45 7.41 9.30
C VAL A 53 7.32 6.26 8.80
N TYR A 54 8.11 6.55 7.78
CA TYR A 54 9.07 5.60 7.19
C TYR A 54 10.50 6.03 7.48
N ASP A 55 11.37 5.09 7.68
CA ASP A 55 12.82 5.30 7.72
C ASP A 55 13.43 4.81 6.40
N GLU A 56 13.77 5.74 5.53
CA GLU A 56 14.38 5.46 4.24
C GLU A 56 15.90 5.72 4.34
N ASN A 57 16.64 4.70 4.79
CA ASN A 57 18.09 4.77 4.95
C ASN A 57 18.56 5.90 5.90
N GLY A 58 17.91 6.02 7.06
CA GLY A 58 18.20 7.06 8.05
C GLY A 58 17.46 8.37 7.82
N ARG A 59 16.72 8.50 6.73
CA ARG A 59 15.90 9.67 6.42
C ARG A 59 14.44 9.39 6.74
N LYS A 60 13.85 10.17 7.63
CA LYS A 60 12.44 10.06 7.99
C LYS A 60 11.55 10.68 6.92
N VAL A 61 10.56 9.92 6.48
CA VAL A 61 9.52 10.36 5.55
C VAL A 61 8.17 10.18 6.21
N THR A 62 7.41 11.26 6.31
CA THR A 62 6.07 11.24 6.88
C THR A 62 5.03 11.38 5.78
N LEU A 63 4.08 10.44 5.75
CA LEU A 63 2.91 10.50 4.89
C LEU A 63 1.66 10.67 5.73
N ILE A 64 0.76 11.53 5.28
CA ILE A 64 -0.60 11.62 5.81
C ILE A 64 -1.53 10.89 4.85
N GLU A 65 -2.06 9.78 5.31
CA GLU A 65 -3.01 8.96 4.57
C GLU A 65 -4.44 9.40 4.89
N THR A 66 -5.26 9.54 3.85
CA THR A 66 -6.71 9.66 3.99
C THR A 66 -7.38 8.60 3.14
N ILE A 67 -8.15 7.71 3.75
CA ILE A 67 -8.94 6.74 3.01
C ILE A 67 -10.08 7.47 2.31
N THR A 68 -10.19 7.29 1.00
CA THR A 68 -11.19 7.98 0.17
C THR A 68 -12.35 7.09 -0.23
N GLU A 69 -12.08 5.80 -0.46
CA GLU A 69 -13.11 4.85 -0.87
C GLU A 69 -12.75 3.43 -0.39
N ARG A 70 -13.75 2.67 0.01
CA ARG A 70 -13.62 1.30 0.48
C ARG A 70 -14.78 0.44 -0.02
N ARG A 71 -14.46 -0.68 -0.65
CA ARG A 71 -15.43 -1.73 -1.03
C ARG A 71 -14.82 -3.09 -0.73
N GLN A 72 -15.03 -3.58 0.48
CA GLN A 72 -14.51 -4.87 0.95
C GLN A 72 -15.15 -6.03 0.17
N PRO A 73 -14.41 -7.04 -0.29
CA PRO A 73 -12.95 -7.23 -0.24
C PRO A 73 -12.25 -6.85 -1.55
N HIS A 74 -12.79 -5.92 -2.34
CA HIS A 74 -12.39 -5.67 -3.73
C HIS A 74 -11.55 -4.43 -3.94
N PHE A 75 -11.72 -3.40 -3.10
CA PHE A 75 -11.24 -2.07 -3.46
C PHE A 75 -10.92 -1.22 -2.23
N LEU A 76 -9.75 -0.60 -2.26
CA LEU A 76 -9.37 0.41 -1.29
C LEU A 76 -8.59 1.52 -1.99
N ALA A 77 -9.04 2.76 -1.82
CA ALA A 77 -8.35 3.94 -2.33
C ALA A 77 -8.03 4.92 -1.20
N GLY A 78 -6.89 5.57 -1.33
CA GLY A 78 -6.44 6.58 -0.39
C GLY A 78 -5.61 7.66 -1.05
N SER A 79 -5.63 8.86 -0.46
CA SER A 79 -4.72 9.93 -0.78
C SER A 79 -3.60 9.98 0.25
N TYR A 80 -2.40 10.35 -0.21
CA TYR A 80 -1.19 10.43 0.60
C TYR A 80 -0.55 11.79 0.38
N GLU A 81 -0.28 12.50 1.45
CA GLU A 81 0.35 13.81 1.42
C GLU A 81 1.70 13.77 2.13
N SER A 82 2.70 14.39 1.53
CA SER A 82 4.05 14.54 2.10
C SER A 82 4.66 15.87 1.69
N ASP A 83 5.84 16.15 2.24
CA ASP A 83 6.63 17.32 1.83
C ASP A 83 7.13 17.20 0.38
N PHE A 84 7.26 15.98 -0.14
CA PHE A 84 7.71 15.73 -1.50
C PHE A 84 6.61 15.90 -2.55
N GLY A 85 5.37 15.70 -2.16
CA GLY A 85 4.23 15.72 -3.07
C GLY A 85 3.05 14.93 -2.55
N ASN A 86 2.10 14.70 -3.44
CA ASN A 86 0.88 13.98 -3.13
C ASN A 86 0.72 12.77 -4.04
N ALA A 87 0.09 11.73 -3.54
CA ALA A 87 -0.26 10.56 -4.32
C ALA A 87 -1.72 10.17 -4.11
N LEU A 88 -2.32 9.65 -5.16
CA LEU A 88 -3.59 8.92 -5.07
C LEU A 88 -3.28 7.48 -5.42
N ILE A 89 -3.61 6.57 -4.53
CA ILE A 89 -3.35 5.14 -4.69
C ILE A 89 -4.68 4.40 -4.68
N VAL A 90 -4.85 3.51 -5.66
CA VAL A 90 -6.03 2.68 -5.80
C VAL A 90 -5.60 1.23 -5.84
N ASN A 91 -6.17 0.42 -4.96
CA ASN A 91 -5.90 -1.01 -4.87
C ASN A 91 -7.16 -1.81 -5.26
N HIS A 92 -7.00 -2.66 -6.26
CA HIS A 92 -8.01 -3.63 -6.67
C HIS A 92 -7.57 -5.03 -6.30
N PHE A 93 -8.48 -5.80 -5.73
CA PHE A 93 -8.30 -7.21 -5.43
C PHE A 93 -9.38 -8.01 -6.15
N GLU A 94 -8.96 -8.88 -7.07
CA GLU A 94 -9.86 -9.68 -7.89
C GLU A 94 -9.58 -11.16 -7.69
N ASP A 95 -10.65 -11.97 -7.71
CA ASP A 95 -10.50 -13.42 -7.76
C ASP A 95 -9.82 -13.80 -9.08
N ALA A 96 -8.67 -14.45 -9.00
CA ALA A 96 -7.90 -14.90 -10.17
C ALA A 96 -8.16 -16.37 -10.52
N GLY A 97 -9.09 -17.03 -9.79
CA GLY A 97 -9.38 -18.46 -9.93
C GLY A 97 -8.41 -19.33 -9.12
N ASP A 98 -8.85 -20.56 -8.85
CA ASP A 98 -8.05 -21.58 -8.14
C ASP A 98 -7.54 -21.13 -6.75
N GLY A 99 -8.35 -20.35 -6.03
CA GLY A 99 -7.98 -19.85 -4.70
C GLY A 99 -6.89 -18.78 -4.71
N ARG A 100 -6.72 -18.09 -5.83
CA ARG A 100 -5.73 -17.02 -6.00
C ARG A 100 -6.38 -15.67 -6.16
N THR A 101 -5.63 -14.63 -5.83
CA THR A 101 -6.08 -13.23 -5.91
C THR A 101 -5.11 -12.43 -6.78
N ARG A 102 -5.65 -11.62 -7.68
CA ARG A 102 -4.89 -10.60 -8.41
C ARG A 102 -5.00 -9.28 -7.67
N TRP A 103 -3.87 -8.75 -7.25
CA TRP A 103 -3.78 -7.39 -6.71
C TRP A 103 -3.21 -6.45 -7.78
N THR A 104 -3.98 -5.44 -8.12
CA THR A 104 -3.53 -4.37 -9.00
C THR A 104 -3.51 -3.06 -8.23
N MET A 105 -2.37 -2.39 -8.23
CA MET A 105 -2.18 -1.09 -7.61
C MET A 105 -1.98 -0.04 -8.70
N TYR A 106 -2.84 0.96 -8.70
CA TYR A 106 -2.70 2.14 -9.55
C TYR A 106 -2.28 3.32 -8.70
N GLY A 107 -1.38 4.13 -9.21
CA GLY A 107 -0.96 5.35 -8.55
C GLY A 107 -0.88 6.53 -9.48
N ASN A 108 -1.16 7.70 -8.91
CA ASN A 108 -0.92 8.98 -9.56
C ASN A 108 -0.18 9.88 -8.56
N GLN A 109 1.13 10.05 -8.82
CA GLN A 109 2.04 10.81 -7.96
C GLN A 109 2.29 12.18 -8.56
N SER A 110 2.13 13.23 -7.76
CA SER A 110 2.57 14.58 -8.07
C SER A 110 3.68 15.01 -7.12
N PHE A 111 4.61 15.80 -7.61
CA PHE A 111 5.75 16.29 -6.82
C PHE A 111 5.63 17.80 -6.61
N LYS A 112 6.14 18.28 -5.46
CA LYS A 112 6.12 19.69 -5.05
C LYS A 112 7.51 20.31 -5.15
N GLY A 113 7.57 21.60 -5.49
CA GLY A 113 8.81 22.38 -5.47
C GLY A 113 9.95 21.76 -6.27
N ILE A 114 11.13 21.68 -5.67
CA ILE A 114 12.32 21.09 -6.29
C ILE A 114 12.15 19.61 -6.63
N PHE A 115 11.27 18.91 -5.91
CA PHE A 115 10.99 17.49 -6.15
C PHE A 115 10.30 17.23 -7.49
N ARG A 116 9.76 18.25 -8.15
CA ARG A 116 9.26 18.12 -9.54
C ARG A 116 10.36 17.70 -10.49
N VAL A 117 11.57 18.23 -10.31
CA VAL A 117 12.73 17.87 -11.14
C VAL A 117 13.35 16.56 -10.67
N ILE A 118 13.57 16.41 -9.36
CA ILE A 118 14.17 15.21 -8.77
C ILE A 118 13.28 13.98 -8.99
N GLY A 119 11.95 14.14 -8.90
CA GLY A 119 10.99 13.06 -9.07
C GLY A 119 11.08 12.34 -10.43
N ILE A 120 11.43 13.07 -11.48
CA ILE A 120 11.64 12.47 -12.80
C ILE A 120 12.79 11.45 -12.77
N PHE A 121 13.87 11.76 -12.05
CA PHE A 121 15.03 10.87 -11.90
C PHE A 121 14.79 9.74 -10.89
N CYS A 122 13.86 9.93 -9.95
CA CYS A 122 13.54 8.95 -8.90
C CYS A 122 12.41 7.98 -9.29
N ALA A 123 11.76 8.17 -10.43
CA ALA A 123 10.60 7.36 -10.84
C ALA A 123 10.89 5.85 -10.80
N GLY A 124 12.04 5.43 -11.32
CA GLY A 124 12.45 4.02 -11.31
C GLY A 124 12.65 3.46 -9.90
N SER A 125 13.18 4.27 -8.97
CA SER A 125 13.34 3.87 -7.57
C SER A 125 12.01 3.69 -6.87
N ILE A 126 11.05 4.57 -7.13
CA ILE A 126 9.69 4.49 -6.58
C ILE A 126 9.01 3.21 -7.08
N GLN A 127 9.12 2.90 -8.36
CA GLN A 127 8.54 1.68 -8.94
C GLN A 127 9.15 0.42 -8.33
N ARG A 128 10.48 0.35 -8.22
CA ARG A 128 11.16 -0.81 -7.59
C ARG A 128 10.76 -0.98 -6.14
N ARG A 129 10.61 0.12 -5.41
CA ARG A 129 10.13 0.10 -4.02
C ARG A 129 8.71 -0.46 -3.92
N ASN A 130 7.82 -0.03 -4.79
CA ASN A 130 6.44 -0.53 -4.84
C ASN A 130 6.39 -2.01 -5.18
N GLU A 131 7.16 -2.46 -6.16
CA GLU A 131 7.25 -3.87 -6.53
C GLU A 131 7.79 -4.73 -5.37
N ALA A 132 8.85 -4.28 -4.70
CA ALA A 132 9.41 -4.97 -3.54
C ALA A 132 8.41 -5.07 -2.40
N MET A 133 7.66 -4.00 -2.15
CA MET A 133 6.60 -3.97 -1.14
C MET A 133 5.47 -4.95 -1.47
N MET A 134 5.02 -4.97 -2.72
CA MET A 134 3.99 -5.91 -3.16
C MET A 134 4.45 -7.37 -3.06
N ASN A 135 5.71 -7.66 -3.40
CA ASN A 135 6.28 -8.99 -3.24
C ASN A 135 6.37 -9.41 -1.76
N SER A 136 6.73 -8.51 -0.87
CA SER A 136 6.73 -8.76 0.57
C SER A 136 5.32 -9.05 1.09
N PHE A 137 4.33 -8.31 0.63
CA PHE A 137 2.94 -8.56 0.97
C PHE A 137 2.46 -9.94 0.46
N LYS A 138 2.78 -10.27 -0.78
CA LYS A 138 2.47 -11.59 -1.36
C LYS A 138 2.98 -12.72 -0.47
N LEU A 139 4.23 -12.64 -0.04
CA LEU A 139 4.83 -13.64 0.84
C LEU A 139 4.09 -13.74 2.18
N LEU A 140 3.73 -12.62 2.78
CA LEU A 140 2.96 -12.59 4.03
C LEU A 140 1.57 -13.22 3.85
N ALA A 141 0.85 -12.82 2.81
CA ALA A 141 -0.51 -13.30 2.55
C ALA A 141 -0.53 -14.80 2.27
N GLU A 142 0.41 -15.30 1.49
CA GLU A 142 0.55 -16.73 1.18
C GLU A 142 0.91 -17.54 2.42
N THR A 143 1.77 -17.02 3.28
CA THR A 143 2.13 -17.66 4.56
C THR A 143 0.91 -17.77 5.47
N LYS A 144 0.13 -16.71 5.61
CA LYS A 144 -1.11 -16.71 6.40
C LYS A 144 -2.15 -17.65 5.84
N GLN A 145 -2.28 -17.75 4.51
CA GLN A 145 -3.19 -18.71 3.87
C GLN A 145 -2.78 -20.15 4.15
N ALA A 146 -1.50 -20.46 4.07
CA ALA A 146 -0.97 -21.79 4.39
C ALA A 146 -1.23 -22.17 5.84
N GLU A 147 -1.09 -21.24 6.79
CA GLU A 147 -1.42 -21.45 8.20
C GLU A 147 -2.90 -21.75 8.42
N ARG A 148 -3.79 -21.07 7.68
CA ARG A 148 -5.25 -21.33 7.75
C ARG A 148 -5.62 -22.69 7.19
N ASN A 149 -4.87 -23.22 6.24
CA ASN A 149 -5.09 -24.54 5.61
C ASN A 149 -4.49 -25.69 6.41
N ALA A 150 -3.66 -25.39 7.40
CA ALA A 150 -2.98 -26.40 8.22
C ALA A 150 -3.90 -27.01 9.29
#